data_14f2157f06b5a87d56b5565620fa4dca
#
_entry.id   14f2157f06b5a87d56b5565620fa4dca
#
_cell.length_a   1.000
_cell.length_b   1.000
_cell.length_c   1.000
_cell.angle_alpha   90.00
_cell.angle_beta   90.00
_cell.angle_gamma   90.00
#
_symmetry.space_group_name_H-M   'P 1'
#
loop_
_entity.id
_entity.type
_entity.pdbx_description
1 polymer ?
#
loop_
_entity_poly.entity_id
_entity_poly.type
_entity_poly.pdbx_seq_one_letter_code
_entity_poly.pdbx_strand_id
1 'polypeptide(L)'
;MNVASALIKQVLTLQDFETWSYVRKHYLPTEYHTLFNAIDKHCDNFHKLPDLEELKLSTRDSSTLEKIYAIEGTEVDAEPYMLLQYLKNEFTQREILKELDDYVDNSISFEDAEESVQHLHDIIVRIEDKVELEEPTESMQRISLFEDEDELGRYLRLGLNSDYDNQIQFSPKDLILIGGRRGAGKSLTCANIANSMYESGRSAIYFTIEMDSRSILQRICSIATGVPQARLRSKNMSVLEWEKVAAWWAGRFQRGQELLLEYKENRDFDAFHKQLTTTCELLPEKQLDVVYDPSLTLGKIRAELEMKVKGRMDIGVIIVDYINQVKRSNGPSRSGQYDWTEQIEVSKALKSMAQEYKIPVFSPYQTDATGEARFAKGILDAADAAYALEPWSHEDGCVTFKCMKMRNNNPLDFTSTMDWETLKMGPDSALTPDQKEEAAHKTGEDIDDI
;
A
#
# COMPACT_ATOMS: atom_id res chain seq x y z
N MET A 1 -20.82 27.06 21.81
CA MET A 1 -19.47 27.07 22.40
C MET A 1 -18.53 27.58 21.32
N ASN A 2 -17.67 28.54 21.60
CA ASN A 2 -16.69 29.02 20.61
C ASN A 2 -15.49 28.07 20.65
N VAL A 3 -15.26 27.30 19.58
CA VAL A 3 -14.21 26.28 19.52
C VAL A 3 -12.82 26.89 19.66
N ALA A 4 -12.60 28.11 19.12
CA ALA A 4 -11.32 28.81 19.24
C ALA A 4 -11.02 29.22 20.71
N SER A 5 -12.03 29.70 21.43
CA SER A 5 -11.93 30.01 22.86
C SER A 5 -11.59 28.74 23.68
N ALA A 6 -12.28 27.65 23.36
CA ALA A 6 -12.06 26.35 23.99
C ALA A 6 -10.65 25.81 23.75
N LEU A 7 -10.16 25.84 22.50
CA LEU A 7 -8.82 25.42 22.14
C LEU A 7 -7.76 26.22 22.92
N ILE A 8 -7.83 27.57 22.87
CA ILE A 8 -6.86 28.42 23.54
C ILE A 8 -6.86 28.13 25.03
N LYS A 9 -8.03 27.99 25.67
CA LYS A 9 -8.11 27.66 27.10
C LYS A 9 -7.44 26.35 27.43
N GLN A 10 -7.77 25.26 26.70
CA GLN A 10 -7.23 23.93 26.98
C GLN A 10 -5.71 23.88 26.77
N VAL A 11 -5.22 24.45 25.67
CA VAL A 11 -3.79 24.54 25.38
C VAL A 11 -3.02 25.26 26.50
N LEU A 12 -3.54 26.41 26.97
CA LEU A 12 -2.89 27.17 28.03
C LEU A 12 -3.00 26.49 29.40
N THR A 13 -4.15 25.85 29.71
CA THR A 13 -4.37 25.16 30.98
C THR A 13 -3.50 23.90 31.10
N LEU A 14 -3.42 23.12 30.03
CA LEU A 14 -2.65 21.86 29.99
C LEU A 14 -1.18 22.09 29.64
N GLN A 15 -0.79 23.34 29.29
CA GLN A 15 0.55 23.67 28.79
C GLN A 15 0.95 22.82 27.60
N ASP A 16 -0.04 22.54 26.70
CA ASP A 16 0.16 21.69 25.52
C ASP A 16 0.84 22.48 24.40
N PHE A 17 2.15 22.62 24.51
CA PHE A 17 2.99 23.30 23.54
C PHE A 17 3.00 22.57 22.18
N GLU A 18 2.84 21.23 22.18
CA GLU A 18 2.80 20.43 21.00
C GLU A 18 1.61 20.81 20.12
N THR A 19 0.39 20.75 20.67
CA THR A 19 -0.80 21.18 19.94
C THR A 19 -0.70 22.64 19.52
N TRP A 20 -0.17 23.56 20.38
CA TRP A 20 0.01 24.97 20.01
C TRP A 20 0.90 25.15 18.79
N SER A 21 1.96 24.36 18.65
CA SER A 21 2.91 24.44 17.51
C SER A 21 2.22 24.19 16.14
N TYR A 22 1.10 23.48 16.12
CA TYR A 22 0.28 23.25 14.92
C TYR A 22 -0.83 24.29 14.72
N VAL A 23 -1.09 25.15 15.70
CA VAL A 23 -2.09 26.22 15.55
C VAL A 23 -1.54 27.29 14.60
N ARG A 24 -2.32 27.62 13.57
CA ARG A 24 -2.00 28.72 12.66
C ARG A 24 -3.00 29.86 12.86
N LYS A 25 -2.51 31.06 12.74
CA LYS A 25 -3.33 32.27 12.92
C LYS A 25 -4.61 32.26 12.07
N HIS A 26 -4.53 31.76 10.85
CA HIS A 26 -5.65 31.73 9.91
C HIS A 26 -6.72 30.67 10.22
N TYR A 27 -6.42 29.67 11.09
CA TYR A 27 -7.44 28.73 11.58
C TYR A 27 -8.38 29.40 12.59
N LEU A 28 -7.89 30.42 13.26
CA LEU A 28 -8.66 31.14 14.28
C LEU A 28 -9.52 32.25 13.65
N PRO A 29 -10.72 32.53 14.19
CA PRO A 29 -11.47 33.71 13.81
C PRO A 29 -10.63 34.99 14.00
N THR A 30 -10.83 35.96 13.12
CA THR A 30 -10.06 37.22 13.05
C THR A 30 -9.96 37.93 14.40
N GLU A 31 -11.00 37.81 15.20
CA GLU A 31 -11.08 38.41 16.55
C GLU A 31 -10.05 37.83 17.54
N TYR A 32 -9.53 36.63 17.33
CA TYR A 32 -8.50 36.01 18.16
C TYR A 32 -7.06 36.23 17.63
N HIS A 33 -6.89 36.89 16.49
CA HIS A 33 -5.56 37.08 15.88
C HIS A 33 -4.59 37.88 16.75
N THR A 34 -5.11 38.87 17.49
CA THR A 34 -4.30 39.67 18.44
C THR A 34 -3.82 38.82 19.63
N LEU A 35 -4.70 37.97 20.12
CA LEU A 35 -4.39 37.06 21.22
C LEU A 35 -3.40 35.97 20.78
N PHE A 36 -3.58 35.38 19.58
CA PHE A 36 -2.62 34.46 18.97
C PHE A 36 -1.23 35.08 18.93
N ASN A 37 -1.09 36.29 18.38
CA ASN A 37 0.20 36.97 18.31
C ASN A 37 0.81 37.22 19.70
N ALA A 38 0.00 37.46 20.73
CA ALA A 38 0.50 37.66 22.09
C ALA A 38 1.04 36.36 22.70
N ILE A 39 0.34 35.24 22.49
CA ILE A 39 0.80 33.92 22.94
C ILE A 39 2.08 33.52 22.20
N ASP A 40 2.08 33.66 20.88
CA ASP A 40 3.22 33.29 20.02
C ASP A 40 4.48 34.07 20.38
N LYS A 41 4.35 35.39 20.58
CA LYS A 41 5.43 36.26 21.06
C LYS A 41 5.94 35.85 22.45
N HIS A 42 5.06 35.38 23.34
CA HIS A 42 5.47 34.88 24.64
C HIS A 42 6.30 33.59 24.49
N CYS A 43 5.83 32.66 23.61
CA CYS A 43 6.55 31.45 23.29
C CYS A 43 7.96 31.72 22.74
N ASP A 44 8.09 32.69 21.82
CA ASP A 44 9.38 33.08 21.25
C ASP A 44 10.35 33.60 22.31
N ASN A 45 9.84 34.38 23.28
CA ASN A 45 10.70 35.00 24.30
C ASN A 45 11.05 34.05 25.45
N PHE A 46 10.16 33.14 25.83
CA PHE A 46 10.28 32.37 27.05
C PHE A 46 10.34 30.86 26.85
N HIS A 47 10.18 30.39 25.62
CA HIS A 47 10.14 28.97 25.22
C HIS A 47 9.13 28.12 26.03
N LYS A 48 8.04 28.74 26.45
CA LYS A 48 6.91 28.12 27.14
C LYS A 48 5.60 28.82 26.77
N LEU A 49 4.49 28.13 26.95
CA LEU A 49 3.18 28.76 26.85
C LEU A 49 2.94 29.68 28.06
N PRO A 50 2.31 30.85 27.85
CA PRO A 50 1.91 31.70 28.98
C PRO A 50 0.75 31.06 29.74
N ASP A 51 0.64 31.36 31.01
CA ASP A 51 -0.62 31.21 31.73
C ASP A 51 -1.56 32.40 31.50
N LEU A 52 -2.81 32.28 31.94
CA LEU A 52 -3.79 33.34 31.73
C LEU A 52 -3.45 34.65 32.47
N GLU A 53 -2.76 34.57 33.64
CA GLU A 53 -2.32 35.75 34.39
C GLU A 53 -1.15 36.43 33.69
N GLU A 54 -0.17 35.66 33.18
CA GLU A 54 0.93 36.19 32.36
C GLU A 54 0.41 36.94 31.12
N LEU A 55 -0.64 36.39 30.45
CA LEU A 55 -1.29 37.06 29.32
C LEU A 55 -2.01 38.33 29.71
N LYS A 56 -2.74 38.35 30.83
CA LYS A 56 -3.37 39.56 31.35
C LYS A 56 -2.37 40.66 31.63
N LEU A 57 -1.22 40.31 32.25
CA LEU A 57 -0.16 41.27 32.59
C LEU A 57 0.57 41.81 31.32
N SER A 58 0.72 41.01 30.30
CA SER A 58 1.42 41.39 29.07
C SER A 58 0.54 42.16 28.07
N THR A 59 -0.80 42.06 28.20
CA THR A 59 -1.74 42.62 27.25
C THR A 59 -2.21 44.01 27.72
N ARG A 60 -2.08 45.02 26.84
CA ARG A 60 -2.51 46.41 27.11
C ARG A 60 -3.81 46.79 26.41
N ASP A 61 -4.23 46.01 25.42
CA ASP A 61 -5.41 46.26 24.63
C ASP A 61 -6.68 45.74 25.35
N SER A 62 -7.65 46.61 25.56
CA SER A 62 -8.89 46.32 26.30
C SER A 62 -9.71 45.21 25.60
N SER A 63 -9.78 45.21 24.27
CA SER A 63 -10.50 44.19 23.49
C SER A 63 -9.91 42.80 23.67
N THR A 64 -8.59 42.69 23.69
CA THR A 64 -7.87 41.41 23.93
C THR A 64 -8.02 40.94 25.37
N LEU A 65 -8.03 41.89 26.35
CA LEU A 65 -8.29 41.56 27.76
C LEU A 65 -9.71 41.01 27.99
N GLU A 66 -10.72 41.58 27.36
CA GLU A 66 -12.10 41.04 27.40
C GLU A 66 -12.17 39.60 26.91
N LYS A 67 -11.43 39.26 25.87
CA LYS A 67 -11.38 37.90 25.37
C LYS A 67 -10.66 36.95 26.32
N ILE A 68 -9.56 37.38 26.96
CA ILE A 68 -8.89 36.59 27.97
C ILE A 68 -9.83 36.26 29.13
N TYR A 69 -10.61 37.22 29.60
CA TYR A 69 -11.64 36.99 30.63
C TYR A 69 -12.77 36.06 30.16
N ALA A 70 -13.18 36.16 28.90
CA ALA A 70 -14.17 35.26 28.31
C ALA A 70 -13.64 33.81 28.23
N ILE A 71 -12.38 33.65 27.85
CA ILE A 71 -11.69 32.34 27.80
C ILE A 71 -11.58 31.74 29.20
N GLU A 72 -11.24 32.56 30.21
CA GLU A 72 -11.16 32.12 31.61
C GLU A 72 -12.47 31.53 32.11
N GLY A 73 -13.59 32.14 31.77
CA GLY A 73 -14.95 31.68 32.11
C GLY A 73 -15.46 30.46 31.30
N THR A 74 -14.74 30.00 30.31
CA THR A 74 -15.19 28.90 29.46
C THR A 74 -14.91 27.54 30.16
N GLU A 75 -15.94 26.73 30.39
CA GLU A 75 -15.78 25.33 30.86
C GLU A 75 -15.69 24.40 29.64
N VAL A 76 -14.57 23.68 29.54
CA VAL A 76 -14.31 22.76 28.43
C VAL A 76 -13.57 21.53 28.96
N ASP A 77 -14.09 20.36 28.58
CA ASP A 77 -13.46 19.05 28.86
C ASP A 77 -13.28 18.33 27.51
N ALA A 78 -12.40 18.86 26.68
CA ALA A 78 -12.09 18.29 25.35
C ALA A 78 -10.57 18.37 25.11
N GLU A 79 -10.05 17.37 24.42
CA GLU A 79 -8.63 17.34 24.05
C GLU A 79 -8.26 18.49 23.11
N PRO A 80 -7.15 19.22 23.37
CA PRO A 80 -6.73 20.35 22.54
C PRO A 80 -6.59 20.00 21.07
N TYR A 81 -6.00 18.86 20.76
CA TYR A 81 -5.81 18.42 19.38
C TYR A 81 -7.13 18.19 18.64
N MET A 82 -8.14 17.62 19.30
CA MET A 82 -9.48 17.46 18.71
C MET A 82 -10.11 18.81 18.37
N LEU A 83 -9.98 19.79 19.25
CA LEU A 83 -10.48 21.17 19.01
C LEU A 83 -9.76 21.83 17.83
N LEU A 84 -8.45 21.61 17.70
CA LEU A 84 -7.66 22.08 16.56
C LEU A 84 -8.15 21.46 15.25
N GLN A 85 -8.46 20.16 15.23
CA GLN A 85 -9.00 19.49 14.03
C GLN A 85 -10.35 20.08 13.61
N TYR A 86 -11.23 20.41 14.54
CA TYR A 86 -12.47 21.12 14.21
C TYR A 86 -12.22 22.46 13.54
N LEU A 87 -11.29 23.27 14.05
CA LEU A 87 -10.96 24.57 13.45
C LEU A 87 -10.29 24.42 12.08
N LYS A 88 -9.40 23.44 11.91
CA LYS A 88 -8.81 23.12 10.60
C LYS A 88 -9.91 22.75 9.59
N ASN A 89 -10.84 21.87 9.97
CA ASN A 89 -11.93 21.45 9.09
C ASN A 89 -12.83 22.64 8.70
N GLU A 90 -13.20 23.48 9.65
CA GLU A 90 -14.00 24.68 9.39
C GLU A 90 -13.28 25.67 8.46
N PHE A 91 -11.99 25.87 8.68
CA PHE A 91 -11.15 26.71 7.82
C PHE A 91 -11.09 26.13 6.41
N THR A 92 -10.79 24.82 6.28
CA THR A 92 -10.68 24.13 4.98
C THR A 92 -11.99 24.24 4.20
N GLN A 93 -13.13 23.97 4.82
CA GLN A 93 -14.44 24.09 4.17
C GLN A 93 -14.71 25.51 3.68
N ARG A 94 -14.36 26.51 4.48
CA ARG A 94 -14.53 27.93 4.11
C ARG A 94 -13.62 28.33 2.95
N GLU A 95 -12.35 27.88 2.94
CA GLU A 95 -11.43 28.17 1.83
C GLU A 95 -11.86 27.46 0.54
N ILE A 96 -12.33 26.21 0.63
CA ILE A 96 -12.89 25.49 -0.53
C ILE A 96 -14.05 26.27 -1.13
N LEU A 97 -15.03 26.65 -0.31
CA LEU A 97 -16.20 27.40 -0.80
C LEU A 97 -15.79 28.73 -1.44
N LYS A 98 -14.88 29.46 -0.80
CA LYS A 98 -14.41 30.76 -1.32
C LYS A 98 -13.69 30.61 -2.66
N GLU A 99 -12.76 29.66 -2.80
CA GLU A 99 -12.01 29.45 -4.04
C GLU A 99 -12.92 28.92 -5.17
N LEU A 100 -13.91 28.08 -4.84
CA LEU A 100 -14.90 27.61 -5.81
C LEU A 100 -15.88 28.70 -6.24
N ASP A 101 -16.36 29.53 -5.33
CA ASP A 101 -17.23 30.66 -5.66
C ASP A 101 -16.49 31.64 -6.60
N ASP A 102 -15.24 31.98 -6.27
CA ASP A 102 -14.40 32.84 -7.13
C ASP A 102 -14.17 32.24 -8.52
N TYR A 103 -13.92 30.94 -8.59
CA TYR A 103 -13.75 30.21 -9.85
C TYR A 103 -15.03 30.19 -10.69
N VAL A 104 -16.18 29.91 -10.09
CA VAL A 104 -17.48 29.89 -10.78
C VAL A 104 -17.85 31.27 -11.30
N ASP A 105 -17.61 32.31 -10.50
CA ASP A 105 -18.00 33.68 -10.86
C ASP A 105 -17.09 34.30 -11.93
N ASN A 106 -15.79 33.97 -11.94
CA ASN A 106 -14.81 34.71 -12.70
C ASN A 106 -14.14 33.94 -13.84
N SER A 107 -14.11 32.60 -13.81
CA SER A 107 -13.26 31.81 -14.71
C SER A 107 -13.98 30.77 -15.55
N ILE A 108 -14.84 29.95 -14.97
CA ILE A 108 -15.43 28.75 -15.59
C ILE A 108 -16.14 29.02 -16.93
N SER A 109 -16.72 30.22 -17.10
CA SER A 109 -17.46 30.57 -18.32
C SER A 109 -16.55 30.89 -19.52
N PHE A 110 -15.25 31.06 -19.30
CA PHE A 110 -14.28 31.49 -20.31
C PHE A 110 -13.25 30.41 -20.65
N GLU A 111 -13.25 29.29 -19.91
CA GLU A 111 -12.29 28.20 -20.04
C GLU A 111 -12.88 27.00 -20.78
N ASP A 112 -12.02 26.28 -21.52
CA ASP A 112 -12.41 24.99 -22.03
C ASP A 112 -12.35 23.90 -20.94
N ALA A 113 -12.73 22.66 -21.28
CA ALA A 113 -12.83 21.58 -20.30
C ALA A 113 -11.45 21.17 -19.73
N GLU A 114 -10.39 21.30 -20.49
CA GLU A 114 -9.03 20.95 -20.06
C GLU A 114 -8.45 22.04 -19.16
N GLU A 115 -8.65 23.30 -19.52
CA GLU A 115 -8.28 24.46 -18.70
C GLU A 115 -9.02 24.46 -17.37
N SER A 116 -10.32 24.14 -17.38
CA SER A 116 -11.15 24.06 -16.17
C SER A 116 -10.67 22.97 -15.19
N VAL A 117 -10.31 21.79 -15.70
CA VAL A 117 -9.76 20.70 -14.87
C VAL A 117 -8.42 21.08 -14.25
N GLN A 118 -7.55 21.77 -15.04
CA GLN A 118 -6.26 22.24 -14.54
C GLN A 118 -6.44 23.31 -13.45
N HIS A 119 -7.35 24.24 -13.65
CA HIS A 119 -7.62 25.30 -12.66
C HIS A 119 -8.16 24.72 -11.35
N LEU A 120 -9.10 23.74 -11.40
CA LEU A 120 -9.57 23.05 -10.21
C LEU A 120 -8.43 22.29 -9.49
N HIS A 121 -7.51 21.70 -10.22
CA HIS A 121 -6.33 21.09 -9.63
C HIS A 121 -5.44 22.12 -8.91
N ASP A 122 -5.21 23.26 -9.53
CA ASP A 122 -4.44 24.34 -8.91
C ASP A 122 -5.11 24.93 -7.66
N ILE A 123 -6.46 24.95 -7.61
CA ILE A 123 -7.22 25.32 -6.42
C ILE A 123 -6.95 24.31 -5.29
N ILE A 124 -7.02 23.01 -5.60
CA ILE A 124 -6.75 21.94 -4.60
C ILE A 124 -5.34 22.10 -4.02
N VAL A 125 -4.33 22.25 -4.87
CA VAL A 125 -2.93 22.44 -4.43
C VAL A 125 -2.80 23.68 -3.52
N ARG A 126 -3.43 24.80 -3.88
CA ARG A 126 -3.39 26.02 -3.05
C ARG A 126 -4.05 25.82 -1.68
N ILE A 127 -5.12 25.02 -1.61
CA ILE A 127 -5.79 24.72 -0.34
C ILE A 127 -4.93 23.78 0.50
N GLU A 128 -4.35 22.74 -0.10
CA GLU A 128 -3.42 21.81 0.58
C GLU A 128 -2.24 22.56 1.20
N ASP A 129 -1.63 23.49 0.46
CA ASP A 129 -0.52 24.31 0.95
C ASP A 129 -0.92 25.22 2.14
N LYS A 130 -2.17 25.74 2.13
CA LYS A 130 -2.67 26.59 3.23
C LYS A 130 -3.05 25.82 4.48
N VAL A 131 -3.52 24.58 4.33
CA VAL A 131 -4.10 23.81 5.43
C VAL A 131 -3.04 23.04 6.21
N GLU A 132 -1.84 22.84 5.64
CA GLU A 132 -0.77 22.02 6.24
C GLU A 132 -1.36 20.73 6.83
N LEU A 133 -1.76 19.80 5.94
CA LEU A 133 -2.37 18.51 6.31
C LEU A 133 -1.31 17.55 6.89
N GLU A 134 -0.42 18.04 7.74
CA GLU A 134 0.54 17.19 8.42
C GLU A 134 -0.13 16.48 9.61
N GLU A 135 0.02 15.18 9.67
CA GLU A 135 -0.26 14.41 10.88
C GLU A 135 0.79 14.78 11.95
N PRO A 136 0.40 14.81 13.24
CA PRO A 136 1.36 15.09 14.31
C PRO A 136 2.50 14.09 14.25
N THR A 137 3.72 14.58 14.30
CA THR A 137 4.92 13.75 14.35
C THR A 137 4.83 12.84 15.58
N GLU A 138 4.94 11.54 15.40
CA GLU A 138 4.94 10.59 16.50
C GLU A 138 6.11 10.92 17.45
N SER A 139 5.76 11.29 18.68
CA SER A 139 6.78 11.59 19.71
C SER A 139 7.42 10.29 20.17
N MET A 140 8.75 10.26 20.27
CA MET A 140 9.52 9.12 20.80
C MET A 140 9.00 8.63 22.17
N GLN A 141 8.40 9.51 22.98
CA GLN A 141 7.82 9.16 24.28
C GLN A 141 6.51 8.39 24.20
N ARG A 142 5.83 8.42 23.04
CA ARG A 142 4.53 7.76 22.79
C ARG A 142 4.66 6.49 21.96
N ILE A 143 5.84 6.23 21.39
CA ILE A 143 6.10 5.05 20.58
C ILE A 143 6.50 3.88 21.49
N SER A 144 5.80 2.75 21.37
CA SER A 144 6.26 1.51 22.01
C SER A 144 7.54 1.00 21.34
N LEU A 145 8.51 0.57 22.16
CA LEU A 145 9.73 -0.07 21.64
C LEU A 145 9.44 -1.42 20.94
N PHE A 146 8.37 -2.08 21.36
CA PHE A 146 7.99 -3.39 20.84
C PHE A 146 6.65 -3.30 20.12
N GLU A 147 6.58 -3.95 18.96
CA GLU A 147 5.34 -4.17 18.23
C GLU A 147 4.46 -5.17 19.00
N ASP A 148 3.15 -5.02 18.90
CA ASP A 148 2.21 -5.97 19.50
C ASP A 148 2.09 -7.26 18.64
N GLU A 149 1.43 -8.31 19.20
CA GLU A 149 1.28 -9.59 18.51
C GLU A 149 0.46 -9.47 17.22
N ASP A 150 -0.50 -8.53 17.17
CA ASP A 150 -1.32 -8.28 15.99
C ASP A 150 -0.50 -7.63 14.87
N GLU A 151 0.41 -6.72 15.21
CA GLU A 151 1.34 -6.12 14.23
C GLU A 151 2.33 -7.15 13.70
N LEU A 152 2.94 -7.96 14.57
CA LEU A 152 3.85 -9.04 14.18
C LEU A 152 3.17 -10.08 13.26
N GLY A 153 1.90 -10.38 13.49
CA GLY A 153 1.10 -11.28 12.65
C GLY A 153 0.87 -10.77 11.22
N ARG A 154 1.10 -9.48 10.97
CA ARG A 154 0.92 -8.86 9.65
C ARG A 154 2.14 -8.87 8.75
N TYR A 155 3.28 -9.32 9.23
CA TYR A 155 4.49 -9.41 8.44
C TYR A 155 4.34 -10.38 7.26
N LEU A 156 4.83 -9.96 6.09
CA LEU A 156 4.78 -10.74 4.87
C LEU A 156 5.93 -11.76 4.83
N ARG A 157 5.58 -13.03 4.65
CA ARG A 157 6.45 -14.10 4.19
C ARG A 157 6.19 -14.34 2.71
N LEU A 158 7.24 -14.53 1.92
CA LEU A 158 7.07 -14.68 0.47
C LEU A 158 6.45 -16.04 0.10
N GLY A 159 6.70 -17.09 0.90
CA GLY A 159 6.28 -18.46 0.61
C GLY A 159 7.08 -19.11 -0.54
N LEU A 160 8.19 -18.49 -0.92
CA LEU A 160 9.04 -18.95 -2.02
C LEU A 160 10.20 -19.82 -1.53
N ASN A 161 10.63 -19.63 -0.29
CA ASN A 161 11.73 -20.39 0.32
C ASN A 161 11.58 -20.33 1.84
N SER A 162 11.37 -21.47 2.48
CA SER A 162 11.10 -21.55 3.92
C SER A 162 12.29 -21.11 4.77
N ASP A 163 13.52 -21.40 4.35
CA ASP A 163 14.72 -21.00 5.09
C ASP A 163 14.90 -19.49 5.05
N TYR A 164 14.58 -18.88 3.91
CA TYR A 164 14.57 -17.44 3.72
C TYR A 164 13.48 -16.78 4.58
N ASP A 165 12.24 -17.28 4.51
CA ASP A 165 11.09 -16.74 5.24
C ASP A 165 11.21 -16.85 6.78
N ASN A 166 12.06 -17.77 7.26
CA ASN A 166 12.40 -17.88 8.68
C ASN A 166 13.39 -16.81 9.15
N GLN A 167 14.17 -16.23 8.23
CA GLN A 167 15.17 -15.22 8.53
C GLN A 167 14.70 -13.80 8.19
N ILE A 168 13.94 -13.67 7.10
CA ILE A 168 13.51 -12.38 6.54
C ILE A 168 12.00 -12.33 6.45
N GLN A 169 11.42 -11.32 7.06
CA GLN A 169 10.00 -11.00 6.97
C GLN A 169 9.85 -9.51 6.64
N PHE A 170 8.88 -9.17 5.81
CA PHE A 170 8.66 -7.79 5.38
C PHE A 170 7.57 -7.13 6.20
N SER A 171 7.85 -5.91 6.63
CA SER A 171 6.89 -5.08 7.36
C SER A 171 5.64 -4.81 6.51
N PRO A 172 4.45 -4.68 7.14
CA PRO A 172 3.25 -4.23 6.44
C PRO A 172 3.39 -2.88 5.72
N LYS A 173 4.43 -2.10 6.04
CA LYS A 173 4.71 -0.79 5.44
C LYS A 173 5.73 -0.84 4.30
N ASP A 174 6.19 -2.04 3.90
CA ASP A 174 7.28 -2.17 2.94
C ASP A 174 6.81 -2.19 1.48
N LEU A 175 7.61 -1.56 0.62
CA LEU A 175 7.56 -1.72 -0.83
C LEU A 175 8.68 -2.68 -1.26
N ILE A 176 8.30 -3.81 -1.84
CA ILE A 176 9.22 -4.84 -2.30
C ILE A 176 9.20 -4.91 -3.83
N LEU A 177 10.35 -4.78 -4.46
CA LEU A 177 10.48 -4.79 -5.91
C LEU A 177 11.20 -6.04 -6.41
N ILE A 178 10.73 -6.59 -7.53
CA ILE A 178 11.41 -7.69 -8.24
C ILE A 178 11.82 -7.27 -9.65
N GLY A 179 13.12 -7.20 -9.87
CA GLY A 179 13.73 -6.93 -11.16
C GLY A 179 13.91 -8.19 -11.99
N GLY A 180 13.82 -8.04 -13.30
CA GLY A 180 14.16 -9.11 -14.22
C GLY A 180 13.87 -8.76 -15.66
N ARG A 181 14.56 -9.43 -16.57
CA ARG A 181 14.35 -9.30 -18.02
C ARG A 181 12.92 -9.74 -18.38
N ARG A 182 12.51 -9.41 -19.60
CA ARG A 182 11.25 -9.94 -20.16
C ARG A 182 11.33 -11.48 -20.19
N GLY A 183 10.29 -12.14 -19.68
CA GLY A 183 10.24 -13.60 -19.61
C GLY A 183 10.95 -14.23 -18.40
N ALA A 184 11.59 -13.45 -17.52
CA ALA A 184 12.33 -13.97 -16.35
C ALA A 184 11.45 -14.53 -15.21
N GLY A 185 10.11 -14.58 -15.35
CA GLY A 185 9.25 -15.16 -14.33
C GLY A 185 8.68 -14.16 -13.30
N LYS A 186 8.84 -12.84 -13.50
CA LYS A 186 8.37 -11.81 -12.55
C LYS A 186 6.90 -11.96 -12.16
N SER A 187 5.99 -11.97 -13.16
CA SER A 187 4.55 -12.14 -12.92
C SER A 187 4.22 -13.50 -12.32
N LEU A 188 5.06 -14.50 -12.58
CA LEU A 188 4.94 -15.83 -11.98
C LEU A 188 5.31 -15.81 -10.49
N THR A 189 6.38 -15.11 -10.13
CA THR A 189 6.74 -14.85 -8.73
C THR A 189 5.60 -14.13 -7.99
N CYS A 190 5.02 -13.09 -8.59
CA CYS A 190 3.87 -12.38 -8.03
C CYS A 190 2.67 -13.30 -7.80
N ALA A 191 2.36 -14.21 -8.73
CA ALA A 191 1.27 -15.16 -8.60
C ALA A 191 1.51 -16.17 -7.44
N ASN A 192 2.75 -16.61 -7.24
CA ASN A 192 3.14 -17.48 -6.13
C ASN A 192 3.00 -16.76 -4.78
N ILE A 193 3.45 -15.50 -4.69
CA ILE A 193 3.30 -14.70 -3.45
C ILE A 193 1.82 -14.46 -3.13
N ALA A 194 0.98 -14.10 -4.14
CA ALA A 194 -0.46 -13.94 -3.94
C ALA A 194 -1.11 -15.23 -3.43
N ASN A 195 -0.74 -16.37 -4.00
CA ASN A 195 -1.24 -17.67 -3.55
C ASN A 195 -0.78 -18.00 -2.14
N SER A 196 0.51 -17.79 -1.82
CA SER A 196 1.05 -18.03 -0.48
C SER A 196 0.33 -17.20 0.57
N MET A 197 0.08 -15.92 0.31
CA MET A 197 -0.69 -15.05 1.19
C MET A 197 -2.12 -15.54 1.38
N TYR A 198 -2.78 -15.91 0.28
CA TYR A 198 -4.12 -16.46 0.34
C TYR A 198 -4.17 -17.78 1.12
N GLU A 199 -3.23 -18.68 0.95
CA GLU A 199 -3.13 -19.94 1.71
C GLU A 199 -2.83 -19.70 3.20
N SER A 200 -2.11 -18.63 3.54
CA SER A 200 -1.86 -18.26 4.95
C SER A 200 -3.10 -17.74 5.70
N GLY A 201 -4.23 -17.56 4.99
CA GLY A 201 -5.50 -17.13 5.60
C GLY A 201 -5.84 -15.66 5.40
N ARG A 202 -5.02 -14.88 4.71
CA ARG A 202 -5.23 -13.45 4.46
C ARG A 202 -5.56 -13.17 3.00
N SER A 203 -6.17 -12.03 2.72
CA SER A 203 -6.53 -11.64 1.37
C SER A 203 -5.33 -11.15 0.57
N ALA A 204 -5.34 -11.37 -0.75
CA ALA A 204 -4.38 -10.81 -1.69
C ALA A 204 -5.13 -10.05 -2.78
N ILE A 205 -4.65 -8.84 -3.12
CA ILE A 205 -5.16 -8.06 -4.25
C ILE A 205 -4.06 -8.00 -5.30
N TYR A 206 -4.39 -8.43 -6.52
CA TYR A 206 -3.49 -8.48 -7.66
C TYR A 206 -3.97 -7.54 -8.77
N PHE A 207 -3.31 -6.42 -8.93
CA PHE A 207 -3.52 -5.52 -10.06
C PHE A 207 -2.64 -5.96 -11.24
N THR A 208 -3.25 -6.16 -12.40
CA THR A 208 -2.55 -6.55 -13.63
C THR A 208 -2.90 -5.63 -14.78
N ILE A 209 -1.88 -5.25 -15.57
CA ILE A 209 -2.00 -4.35 -16.72
C ILE A 209 -1.88 -5.13 -18.03
N GLU A 210 -0.96 -6.10 -18.09
CA GLU A 210 -0.62 -6.82 -19.32
C GLU A 210 -1.46 -8.10 -19.50
N MET A 211 -1.75 -8.80 -18.41
CA MET A 211 -2.46 -10.06 -18.44
C MET A 211 -3.88 -9.92 -17.93
N ASP A 212 -4.84 -10.49 -18.65
CA ASP A 212 -6.23 -10.53 -18.19
C ASP A 212 -6.41 -11.34 -16.90
N SER A 213 -7.47 -11.02 -16.14
CA SER A 213 -7.76 -11.62 -14.82
C SER A 213 -7.89 -13.15 -14.91
N ARG A 214 -8.46 -13.69 -15.98
CA ARG A 214 -8.63 -15.14 -16.17
C ARG A 214 -7.26 -15.83 -16.28
N SER A 215 -6.35 -15.25 -17.03
CA SER A 215 -4.99 -15.78 -17.21
C SER A 215 -4.20 -15.82 -15.90
N ILE A 216 -4.33 -14.78 -15.07
CA ILE A 216 -3.72 -14.74 -13.72
C ILE A 216 -4.38 -15.78 -12.81
N LEU A 217 -5.71 -15.85 -12.76
CA LEU A 217 -6.43 -16.82 -11.95
C LEU A 217 -6.10 -18.27 -12.34
N GLN A 218 -5.93 -18.58 -13.62
CA GLN A 218 -5.51 -19.89 -14.07
C GLN A 218 -4.10 -20.25 -13.60
N ARG A 219 -3.18 -19.28 -13.60
CA ARG A 219 -1.84 -19.49 -13.03
C ARG A 219 -1.90 -19.80 -11.53
N ILE A 220 -2.63 -18.96 -10.78
CA ILE A 220 -2.78 -19.16 -9.34
C ILE A 220 -3.49 -20.49 -9.05
N CYS A 221 -4.51 -20.86 -9.81
CA CYS A 221 -5.17 -22.16 -9.69
C CYS A 221 -4.19 -23.33 -9.96
N SER A 222 -3.33 -23.23 -10.97
CA SER A 222 -2.30 -24.23 -11.26
C SER A 222 -1.33 -24.37 -10.09
N ILE A 223 -0.85 -23.24 -9.57
CA ILE A 223 0.06 -23.19 -8.40
C ILE A 223 -0.57 -23.84 -7.17
N ALA A 224 -1.82 -23.48 -6.86
CA ALA A 224 -2.53 -23.93 -5.66
C ALA A 224 -2.91 -25.42 -5.72
N THR A 225 -3.36 -25.88 -6.90
CA THR A 225 -3.92 -27.25 -7.06
C THR A 225 -2.90 -28.28 -7.47
N GLY A 226 -1.73 -27.84 -7.97
CA GLY A 226 -0.75 -28.72 -8.61
C GLY A 226 -1.25 -29.35 -9.90
N VAL A 227 -2.23 -28.73 -10.58
CA VAL A 227 -2.71 -29.16 -11.90
C VAL A 227 -1.94 -28.41 -12.99
N PRO A 228 -1.30 -29.12 -13.96
CA PRO A 228 -0.54 -28.46 -15.00
C PRO A 228 -1.34 -27.41 -15.75
N GLN A 229 -0.75 -26.22 -15.95
CA GLN A 229 -1.45 -25.08 -16.59
C GLN A 229 -1.97 -25.42 -17.98
N ALA A 230 -1.24 -26.22 -18.75
CA ALA A 230 -1.65 -26.66 -20.08
C ALA A 230 -2.97 -27.46 -20.04
N ARG A 231 -3.14 -28.29 -19.01
CA ARG A 231 -4.36 -29.11 -18.83
C ARG A 231 -5.54 -28.24 -18.39
N LEU A 232 -5.30 -27.27 -17.50
CA LEU A 232 -6.33 -26.28 -17.13
C LEU A 232 -6.84 -25.50 -18.35
N ARG A 233 -5.93 -25.00 -19.20
CA ARG A 233 -6.28 -24.25 -20.41
C ARG A 233 -7.06 -25.06 -21.43
N SER A 234 -6.62 -26.30 -21.63
CA SER A 234 -7.28 -27.20 -22.62
C SER A 234 -8.50 -27.92 -22.07
N LYS A 235 -8.84 -27.76 -20.77
CA LYS A 235 -9.86 -28.53 -20.06
C LYS A 235 -9.65 -30.06 -20.16
N ASN A 236 -8.43 -30.50 -20.48
CA ASN A 236 -8.07 -31.92 -20.57
C ASN A 236 -7.49 -32.41 -19.25
N MET A 237 -8.35 -32.53 -18.26
CA MET A 237 -7.99 -32.89 -16.89
C MET A 237 -8.57 -34.26 -16.53
N SER A 238 -7.84 -35.02 -15.70
CA SER A 238 -8.34 -36.23 -15.07
C SER A 238 -9.43 -35.90 -14.05
N VAL A 239 -10.21 -36.92 -13.63
CA VAL A 239 -11.24 -36.77 -12.60
C VAL A 239 -10.69 -36.16 -11.31
N LEU A 240 -9.51 -36.60 -10.87
CA LEU A 240 -8.86 -36.07 -9.67
C LEU A 240 -8.42 -34.61 -9.83
N GLU A 241 -7.94 -34.23 -11.01
CA GLU A 241 -7.55 -32.85 -11.29
C GLU A 241 -8.77 -31.92 -11.28
N TRP A 242 -9.89 -32.37 -11.88
CA TRP A 242 -11.16 -31.66 -11.80
C TRP A 242 -11.66 -31.47 -10.37
N GLU A 243 -11.53 -32.49 -9.53
CA GLU A 243 -11.88 -32.39 -8.09
C GLU A 243 -11.00 -31.40 -7.35
N LYS A 244 -9.70 -31.37 -7.61
CA LYS A 244 -8.77 -30.39 -6.99
C LYS A 244 -9.15 -28.96 -7.38
N VAL A 245 -9.43 -28.71 -8.66
CA VAL A 245 -9.86 -27.40 -9.16
C VAL A 245 -11.20 -27.00 -8.56
N ALA A 246 -12.17 -27.92 -8.50
CA ALA A 246 -13.47 -27.66 -7.91
C ALA A 246 -13.36 -27.35 -6.42
N ALA A 247 -12.54 -28.09 -5.67
CA ALA A 247 -12.31 -27.85 -4.25
C ALA A 247 -11.65 -26.50 -3.99
N TRP A 248 -10.63 -26.15 -4.79
CA TRP A 248 -9.97 -24.86 -4.70
C TRP A 248 -10.94 -23.70 -5.01
N TRP A 249 -11.83 -23.88 -5.98
CA TRP A 249 -12.83 -22.85 -6.32
C TRP A 249 -13.91 -22.75 -5.25
N ALA A 250 -14.42 -23.89 -4.74
CA ALA A 250 -15.42 -23.95 -3.68
C ALA A 250 -14.96 -23.30 -2.37
N GLY A 251 -13.69 -23.46 -2.03
CA GLY A 251 -13.09 -22.89 -0.82
C GLY A 251 -13.10 -21.35 -0.72
N ARG A 252 -13.57 -20.64 -1.75
CA ARG A 252 -13.70 -19.18 -1.79
C ARG A 252 -15.09 -18.67 -1.42
N PHE A 253 -16.07 -19.56 -1.38
CA PHE A 253 -17.47 -19.20 -1.22
C PHE A 253 -18.07 -19.79 0.06
N GLN A 254 -18.97 -19.04 0.66
CA GLN A 254 -19.87 -19.56 1.67
C GLN A 254 -20.66 -20.72 1.04
N ARG A 255 -20.91 -21.79 1.83
CA ARG A 255 -21.56 -23.02 1.34
C ARG A 255 -20.85 -23.74 0.16
N GLY A 256 -19.66 -23.31 -0.21
CA GLY A 256 -18.93 -23.93 -1.32
C GLY A 256 -18.66 -25.43 -1.11
N GLN A 257 -18.46 -25.87 0.14
CA GLN A 257 -18.27 -27.28 0.46
C GLN A 257 -19.52 -28.13 0.22
N GLU A 258 -20.71 -27.60 0.43
CA GLU A 258 -21.98 -28.29 0.13
C GLU A 258 -22.09 -28.56 -1.38
N LEU A 259 -21.86 -27.52 -2.19
CA LEU A 259 -21.90 -27.65 -3.66
C LEU A 259 -20.78 -28.54 -4.21
N LEU A 260 -19.63 -28.60 -3.53
CA LEU A 260 -18.55 -29.52 -3.89
C LEU A 260 -18.95 -30.99 -3.73
N LEU A 261 -19.76 -31.31 -2.72
CA LEU A 261 -20.29 -32.65 -2.54
C LEU A 261 -21.27 -33.03 -3.69
N GLU A 262 -22.18 -32.13 -4.05
CA GLU A 262 -23.07 -32.31 -5.20
C GLU A 262 -22.28 -32.48 -6.52
N TYR A 263 -21.23 -31.69 -6.72
CA TYR A 263 -20.34 -31.81 -7.88
C TYR A 263 -19.67 -33.20 -7.95
N LYS A 264 -19.21 -33.73 -6.82
CA LYS A 264 -18.58 -35.08 -6.81
C LYS A 264 -19.51 -36.18 -7.26
N GLU A 265 -20.83 -36.01 -7.11
CA GLU A 265 -21.86 -36.94 -7.58
C GLU A 265 -22.15 -36.73 -9.08
N ASN A 266 -22.34 -35.48 -9.49
CA ASN A 266 -22.85 -35.14 -10.84
C ASN A 266 -21.74 -34.96 -11.89
N ARG A 267 -20.53 -34.61 -11.47
CA ARG A 267 -19.34 -34.36 -12.33
C ARG A 267 -19.53 -33.29 -13.41
N ASP A 268 -20.52 -32.40 -13.25
CA ASP A 268 -20.75 -31.26 -14.12
C ASP A 268 -20.12 -29.99 -13.55
N PHE A 269 -18.92 -29.65 -14.02
CA PHE A 269 -18.17 -28.49 -13.55
C PHE A 269 -18.83 -27.16 -13.95
N ASP A 270 -19.42 -27.09 -15.14
CA ASP A 270 -20.02 -25.85 -15.63
C ASP A 270 -21.29 -25.51 -14.81
N ALA A 271 -22.13 -26.53 -14.48
CA ALA A 271 -23.27 -26.38 -13.61
C ALA A 271 -22.84 -26.02 -12.17
N PHE A 272 -21.82 -26.69 -11.61
CA PHE A 272 -21.25 -26.38 -10.32
C PHE A 272 -20.74 -24.94 -10.25
N HIS A 273 -19.92 -24.53 -11.20
CA HIS A 273 -19.36 -23.17 -11.25
C HIS A 273 -20.47 -22.12 -11.35
N LYS A 274 -21.46 -22.33 -12.23
CA LYS A 274 -22.60 -21.43 -12.36
C LYS A 274 -23.36 -21.29 -11.05
N GLN A 275 -23.72 -22.42 -10.41
CA GLN A 275 -24.43 -22.41 -9.13
C GLN A 275 -23.65 -21.69 -8.05
N LEU A 276 -22.35 -21.98 -7.92
CA LEU A 276 -21.47 -21.37 -6.95
C LEU A 276 -21.42 -19.84 -7.09
N THR A 277 -21.23 -19.34 -8.33
CA THR A 277 -21.09 -17.90 -8.61
C THR A 277 -22.41 -17.12 -8.60
N THR A 278 -23.56 -17.79 -8.72
CA THR A 278 -24.87 -17.12 -8.72
C THR A 278 -25.61 -17.21 -7.39
N THR A 279 -25.32 -18.22 -6.57
CA THR A 279 -26.09 -18.48 -5.34
C THR A 279 -25.28 -18.36 -4.04
N CYS A 280 -23.97 -18.32 -4.14
CA CYS A 280 -23.09 -18.21 -2.97
C CYS A 280 -22.34 -16.90 -2.94
N GLU A 281 -22.18 -16.33 -1.76
CA GLU A 281 -21.35 -15.17 -1.52
C GLU A 281 -19.88 -15.58 -1.30
N LEU A 282 -18.96 -14.71 -1.66
CA LEU A 282 -17.55 -14.89 -1.33
C LEU A 282 -17.35 -14.87 0.19
N LEU A 283 -16.35 -15.60 0.67
CA LEU A 283 -15.93 -15.52 2.08
C LEU A 283 -15.40 -14.10 2.34
N PRO A 284 -15.96 -13.36 3.31
CA PRO A 284 -15.53 -11.99 3.57
C PRO A 284 -14.12 -11.90 4.16
N GLU A 285 -13.72 -12.92 4.96
CA GLU A 285 -12.46 -12.88 5.71
C GLU A 285 -11.24 -13.12 4.83
N LYS A 286 -11.41 -13.77 3.67
CA LYS A 286 -10.30 -14.23 2.84
C LYS A 286 -10.67 -14.19 1.37
N GLN A 287 -10.08 -13.26 0.64
CA GLN A 287 -10.32 -13.09 -0.80
C GLN A 287 -9.01 -13.03 -1.59
N LEU A 288 -9.07 -13.52 -2.80
CA LEU A 288 -8.03 -13.34 -3.80
C LEU A 288 -8.65 -12.59 -4.97
N ASP A 289 -8.38 -11.31 -5.04
CA ASP A 289 -8.93 -10.43 -6.06
C ASP A 289 -7.91 -10.15 -7.16
N VAL A 290 -8.33 -10.30 -8.40
CA VAL A 290 -7.51 -9.96 -9.56
C VAL A 290 -8.20 -8.86 -10.35
N VAL A 291 -7.61 -7.69 -10.35
CA VAL A 291 -8.11 -6.48 -11.03
C VAL A 291 -7.29 -6.26 -12.29
N TYR A 292 -7.91 -6.45 -13.45
CA TYR A 292 -7.31 -6.16 -14.75
C TYR A 292 -7.73 -4.79 -15.25
N ASP A 293 -6.76 -3.92 -15.48
CA ASP A 293 -6.98 -2.63 -16.13
C ASP A 293 -5.76 -2.24 -16.99
N PRO A 294 -5.89 -2.23 -18.33
CA PRO A 294 -4.80 -1.84 -19.23
C PRO A 294 -4.42 -0.35 -19.11
N SER A 295 -5.26 0.43 -18.41
CA SER A 295 -5.04 1.86 -18.15
C SER A 295 -4.95 2.16 -16.65
N LEU A 296 -4.35 1.24 -15.88
CA LEU A 296 -4.26 1.33 -14.44
C LEU A 296 -3.55 2.61 -14.01
N THR A 297 -4.19 3.35 -13.10
CA THR A 297 -3.65 4.57 -12.49
C THR A 297 -3.53 4.43 -10.98
N LEU A 298 -2.69 5.27 -10.36
CA LEU A 298 -2.58 5.34 -8.90
C LEU A 298 -3.93 5.62 -8.22
N GLY A 299 -4.75 6.51 -8.81
CA GLY A 299 -6.09 6.80 -8.31
C GLY A 299 -7.03 5.60 -8.32
N LYS A 300 -6.98 4.74 -9.35
CA LYS A 300 -7.76 3.50 -9.39
C LYS A 300 -7.30 2.48 -8.35
N ILE A 301 -5.97 2.31 -8.18
CA ILE A 301 -5.42 1.44 -7.13
C ILE A 301 -5.92 1.92 -5.76
N ARG A 302 -5.81 3.22 -5.46
CA ARG A 302 -6.28 3.81 -4.20
C ARG A 302 -7.77 3.59 -3.98
N ALA A 303 -8.61 3.86 -4.98
CA ALA A 303 -10.06 3.68 -4.88
C ALA A 303 -10.46 2.23 -4.58
N GLU A 304 -9.83 1.25 -5.24
CA GLU A 304 -10.05 -0.17 -4.96
C GLU A 304 -9.63 -0.55 -3.54
N LEU A 305 -8.46 -0.07 -3.08
CA LEU A 305 -7.98 -0.32 -1.73
C LEU A 305 -8.92 0.27 -0.68
N GLU A 306 -9.33 1.53 -0.83
CA GLU A 306 -10.26 2.18 0.10
C GLU A 306 -11.58 1.44 0.23
N MET A 307 -12.15 1.00 -0.90
CA MET A 307 -13.39 0.23 -0.91
C MET A 307 -13.24 -1.06 -0.09
N LYS A 308 -12.13 -1.79 -0.27
CA LYS A 308 -11.91 -3.07 0.40
C LYS A 308 -11.54 -2.92 1.87
N VAL A 309 -10.72 -1.94 2.21
CA VAL A 309 -10.36 -1.63 3.60
C VAL A 309 -11.59 -1.15 4.38
N LYS A 310 -12.43 -0.29 3.80
CA LYS A 310 -13.74 0.09 4.39
C LYS A 310 -14.68 -1.10 4.53
N GLY A 311 -14.59 -2.08 3.63
CA GLY A 311 -15.28 -3.37 3.71
C GLY A 311 -14.73 -4.32 4.79
N ARG A 312 -13.72 -3.91 5.56
CA ARG A 312 -13.05 -4.70 6.62
C ARG A 312 -12.36 -5.97 6.12
N MET A 313 -11.88 -5.97 4.87
CA MET A 313 -11.09 -7.07 4.34
C MET A 313 -9.69 -7.07 4.97
N ASP A 314 -9.24 -8.20 5.53
CA ASP A 314 -7.86 -8.36 5.99
C ASP A 314 -6.94 -8.63 4.80
N ILE A 315 -6.35 -7.55 4.28
CA ILE A 315 -5.47 -7.59 3.13
C ILE A 315 -4.04 -7.85 3.61
N GLY A 316 -3.45 -8.95 3.15
CA GLY A 316 -2.09 -9.34 3.52
C GLY A 316 -1.03 -8.87 2.52
N VAL A 317 -1.39 -8.66 1.25
CA VAL A 317 -0.47 -8.15 0.23
C VAL A 317 -1.22 -7.47 -0.90
N ILE A 318 -0.60 -6.42 -1.43
CA ILE A 318 -1.00 -5.76 -2.68
C ILE A 318 0.07 -6.06 -3.74
N ILE A 319 -0.33 -6.60 -4.87
CA ILE A 319 0.54 -6.84 -6.01
C ILE A 319 0.17 -5.89 -7.14
N VAL A 320 1.17 -5.21 -7.72
CA VAL A 320 0.99 -4.30 -8.85
C VAL A 320 1.91 -4.76 -9.99
N ASP A 321 1.35 -5.49 -10.94
CA ASP A 321 2.11 -6.13 -12.03
C ASP A 321 1.88 -5.38 -13.37
N TYR A 322 2.78 -4.49 -13.76
CA TYR A 322 4.04 -4.09 -13.16
C TYR A 322 4.19 -2.55 -13.06
N ILE A 323 5.04 -2.09 -12.14
CA ILE A 323 5.19 -0.67 -11.78
C ILE A 323 5.46 0.25 -12.98
N ASN A 324 6.22 -0.21 -13.99
CA ASN A 324 6.61 0.62 -15.13
C ASN A 324 5.46 1.01 -16.08
N GLN A 325 4.27 0.43 -15.93
CA GLN A 325 3.09 0.74 -16.76
C GLN A 325 1.98 1.45 -16.00
N VAL A 326 2.09 1.57 -14.70
CA VAL A 326 1.13 2.34 -13.89
C VAL A 326 1.27 3.81 -14.25
N LYS A 327 0.15 4.47 -14.52
CA LYS A 327 0.08 5.89 -14.81
C LYS A 327 -0.26 6.68 -13.55
N ARG A 328 0.26 7.91 -13.46
CA ARG A 328 -0.07 8.83 -12.38
C ARG A 328 -1.54 9.27 -12.47
N SER A 329 -2.00 9.64 -13.64
CA SER A 329 -3.36 10.09 -13.91
C SER A 329 -3.82 9.69 -15.32
N ASN A 330 -5.11 9.88 -15.64
CA ASN A 330 -5.70 9.61 -16.95
C ASN A 330 -5.37 10.67 -18.03
N GLY A 331 -4.58 11.71 -17.71
CA GLY A 331 -4.20 12.76 -18.65
C GLY A 331 -3.23 12.29 -19.74
N PRO A 332 -3.15 12.98 -20.87
CA PRO A 332 -2.16 12.69 -21.91
C PRO A 332 -0.76 12.87 -21.33
N SER A 333 0.11 11.88 -21.56
CA SER A 333 1.53 12.01 -21.24
C SER A 333 2.12 13.22 -21.98
N ARG A 334 2.70 14.17 -21.28
CA ARG A 334 3.23 15.43 -21.82
C ARG A 334 4.32 15.26 -22.90
N SER A 335 4.87 14.08 -23.02
CA SER A 335 5.83 13.78 -24.06
C SER A 335 5.67 12.33 -24.48
N GLY A 336 5.28 11.93 -25.58
CA GLY A 336 5.18 10.54 -26.08
C GLY A 336 6.46 9.68 -25.86
N GLN A 337 7.33 10.07 -24.94
CA GLN A 337 8.51 9.38 -24.43
C GLN A 337 8.23 8.88 -23.00
N TYR A 338 8.71 7.70 -22.68
CA TYR A 338 8.77 7.12 -21.35
C TYR A 338 9.39 8.12 -20.36
N ASP A 339 8.57 8.71 -19.51
CA ASP A 339 9.04 9.66 -18.49
C ASP A 339 9.52 8.87 -17.26
N TRP A 340 10.84 8.80 -17.08
CA TRP A 340 11.48 8.16 -15.92
C TRP A 340 11.10 8.84 -14.60
N THR A 341 10.76 10.12 -14.63
CA THR A 341 10.31 10.89 -13.46
C THR A 341 8.96 10.37 -12.97
N GLU A 342 8.02 10.09 -13.89
CA GLU A 342 6.72 9.51 -13.56
C GLU A 342 6.85 8.15 -12.85
N GLN A 343 7.81 7.32 -13.27
CA GLN A 343 8.02 6.02 -12.64
C GLN A 343 8.58 6.12 -11.21
N ILE A 344 9.45 7.11 -10.96
CA ILE A 344 9.94 7.40 -9.60
C ILE A 344 8.78 7.85 -8.72
N GLU A 345 7.92 8.72 -9.22
CA GLU A 345 6.73 9.18 -8.49
C GLU A 345 5.74 8.06 -8.22
N VAL A 346 5.50 7.17 -9.19
CA VAL A 346 4.69 5.96 -8.98
C VAL A 346 5.28 5.08 -7.88
N SER A 347 6.60 4.86 -7.88
CA SER A 347 7.28 4.08 -6.83
C SER A 347 7.10 4.71 -5.44
N LYS A 348 7.27 6.04 -5.34
CA LYS A 348 7.04 6.78 -4.09
C LYS A 348 5.58 6.70 -3.64
N ALA A 349 4.64 6.83 -4.56
CA ALA A 349 3.20 6.73 -4.26
C ALA A 349 2.81 5.34 -3.77
N LEU A 350 3.34 4.27 -4.38
CA LEU A 350 3.10 2.90 -3.91
C LEU A 350 3.71 2.67 -2.51
N LYS A 351 4.89 3.23 -2.24
CA LYS A 351 5.48 3.20 -0.88
C LYS A 351 4.59 3.96 0.12
N SER A 352 4.08 5.13 -0.24
CA SER A 352 3.16 5.89 0.61
C SER A 352 1.86 5.11 0.88
N MET A 353 1.30 4.42 -0.13
CA MET A 353 0.13 3.56 0.05
C MET A 353 0.43 2.39 1.00
N ALA A 354 1.61 1.74 0.90
CA ALA A 354 2.00 0.69 1.83
C ALA A 354 2.02 1.20 3.28
N GLN A 355 2.56 2.39 3.50
CA GLN A 355 2.62 3.02 4.82
C GLN A 355 1.24 3.43 5.35
N GLU A 356 0.42 4.07 4.50
CA GLU A 356 -0.91 4.57 4.85
C GLU A 356 -1.88 3.45 5.22
N TYR A 357 -1.94 2.40 4.38
CA TYR A 357 -2.86 1.28 4.61
C TYR A 357 -2.27 0.19 5.51
N LYS A 358 -0.99 0.27 5.85
CA LYS A 358 -0.25 -0.78 6.58
C LYS A 358 -0.40 -2.16 5.90
N ILE A 359 -0.20 -2.19 4.57
CA ILE A 359 -0.27 -3.37 3.73
C ILE A 359 0.97 -3.40 2.83
N PRO A 360 1.78 -4.48 2.83
CA PRO A 360 2.97 -4.54 2.00
C PRO A 360 2.60 -4.54 0.52
N VAL A 361 3.33 -3.74 -0.26
CA VAL A 361 3.17 -3.67 -1.71
C VAL A 361 4.32 -4.41 -2.39
N PHE A 362 3.96 -5.29 -3.29
CA PHE A 362 4.90 -6.06 -4.09
C PHE A 362 4.74 -5.72 -5.57
N SER A 363 5.83 -5.34 -6.25
CA SER A 363 5.74 -4.99 -7.66
C SER A 363 6.96 -5.42 -8.47
N PRO A 364 6.77 -6.05 -9.63
CA PRO A 364 7.85 -6.29 -10.56
C PRO A 364 8.23 -5.02 -11.32
N TYR A 365 9.52 -4.95 -11.74
CA TYR A 365 10.03 -3.95 -12.65
C TYR A 365 10.91 -4.59 -13.73
N GLN A 366 11.04 -3.93 -14.88
CA GLN A 366 11.87 -4.44 -15.97
C GLN A 366 13.31 -3.97 -15.81
N THR A 367 14.25 -4.89 -16.01
CA THR A 367 15.68 -4.61 -16.15
C THR A 367 16.09 -4.61 -17.63
N ASP A 368 17.17 -3.91 -17.92
CA ASP A 368 17.84 -3.98 -19.23
C ASP A 368 18.70 -5.24 -19.41
N ALA A 369 19.46 -5.29 -20.48
CA ALA A 369 20.33 -6.43 -20.78
C ALA A 369 21.50 -6.57 -19.79
N THR A 370 21.86 -5.50 -19.08
CA THR A 370 22.93 -5.49 -18.05
C THR A 370 22.43 -5.89 -16.67
N GLY A 371 21.09 -6.06 -16.50
CA GLY A 371 20.46 -6.32 -15.21
C GLY A 371 20.16 -5.06 -14.41
N GLU A 372 20.49 -3.89 -14.93
CA GLU A 372 20.11 -2.62 -14.29
C GLU A 372 18.63 -2.29 -14.51
N ALA A 373 18.04 -1.53 -13.59
CA ALA A 373 16.66 -1.06 -13.71
C ALA A 373 16.51 -0.25 -15.03
N ARG A 374 15.72 -0.81 -15.94
CA ARG A 374 15.52 -0.21 -17.26
C ARG A 374 14.84 1.14 -17.08
N PHE A 375 15.56 2.21 -17.45
CA PHE A 375 15.14 3.61 -17.44
C PHE A 375 15.07 4.34 -16.09
N ALA A 376 15.16 3.70 -14.90
CA ALA A 376 15.09 4.47 -13.66
C ALA A 376 15.74 3.80 -12.45
N LYS A 377 17.00 4.13 -12.19
CA LYS A 377 17.65 3.76 -10.89
C LYS A 377 16.83 4.28 -9.70
N GLY A 378 16.19 5.44 -9.83
CA GLY A 378 15.37 6.07 -8.79
C GLY A 378 14.11 5.29 -8.38
N ILE A 379 13.62 4.32 -9.18
CA ILE A 379 12.52 3.44 -8.76
C ILE A 379 12.91 2.65 -7.49
N LEU A 380 14.18 2.21 -7.43
CA LEU A 380 14.70 1.46 -6.29
C LEU A 380 14.85 2.31 -5.03
N ASP A 381 14.95 3.64 -5.17
CA ASP A 381 15.18 4.52 -4.01
C ASP A 381 14.02 4.48 -3.02
N ALA A 382 12.78 4.39 -3.50
CA ALA A 382 11.60 4.30 -2.65
C ALA A 382 11.39 2.91 -2.03
N ALA A 383 11.95 1.84 -2.62
CA ALA A 383 11.77 0.47 -2.15
C ALA A 383 12.51 0.20 -0.84
N ASP A 384 11.95 -0.65 0.00
CA ASP A 384 12.58 -1.16 1.21
C ASP A 384 13.42 -2.41 0.92
N ALA A 385 12.97 -3.23 -0.04
CA ALA A 385 13.73 -4.33 -0.56
C ALA A 385 13.59 -4.44 -2.09
N ALA A 386 14.63 -4.92 -2.74
CA ALA A 386 14.61 -5.21 -4.16
C ALA A 386 15.45 -6.45 -4.48
N TYR A 387 14.91 -7.30 -5.33
CA TYR A 387 15.56 -8.51 -5.82
C TYR A 387 15.66 -8.50 -7.33
N ALA A 388 16.71 -9.10 -7.87
CA ALA A 388 16.84 -9.42 -9.27
C ALA A 388 16.68 -10.92 -9.48
N LEU A 389 15.83 -11.30 -10.44
CA LEU A 389 15.75 -12.69 -10.91
C LEU A 389 16.94 -12.96 -11.81
N GLU A 390 17.75 -13.97 -11.44
CA GLU A 390 18.81 -14.45 -12.31
C GLU A 390 18.23 -15.19 -13.52
N PRO A 391 18.91 -15.10 -14.68
CA PRO A 391 18.57 -15.94 -15.82
C PRO A 391 18.62 -17.41 -15.44
N TRP A 392 17.60 -18.16 -15.83
CA TRP A 392 17.45 -19.57 -15.55
C TRP A 392 17.16 -20.35 -16.83
N SER A 393 17.45 -21.65 -16.80
CA SER A 393 16.99 -22.60 -17.82
C SER A 393 15.88 -23.49 -17.27
N HIS A 394 15.07 -24.08 -18.15
CA HIS A 394 14.04 -25.04 -17.72
C HIS A 394 14.62 -26.31 -17.07
N GLU A 395 15.87 -26.60 -17.34
CA GLU A 395 16.57 -27.78 -16.82
C GLU A 395 16.95 -27.63 -15.35
N ASP A 396 17.15 -26.37 -14.87
CA ASP A 396 17.64 -26.13 -13.52
C ASP A 396 16.60 -26.47 -12.42
N GLY A 397 15.32 -26.42 -12.72
CA GLY A 397 14.23 -26.66 -11.76
C GLY A 397 14.27 -25.74 -10.54
N CYS A 398 14.89 -24.57 -10.69
CA CYS A 398 15.02 -23.57 -9.64
C CYS A 398 15.06 -22.16 -10.19
N VAL A 399 14.82 -21.18 -9.31
CA VAL A 399 14.90 -19.74 -9.60
C VAL A 399 15.69 -19.08 -8.49
N THR A 400 16.69 -18.28 -8.84
CA THR A 400 17.54 -17.56 -7.90
C THR A 400 17.16 -16.08 -7.82
N PHE A 401 17.06 -15.58 -6.61
CA PHE A 401 16.74 -14.21 -6.26
C PHE A 401 17.97 -13.56 -5.64
N LYS A 402 18.56 -12.60 -6.35
CA LYS A 402 19.69 -11.80 -5.86
C LYS A 402 19.20 -10.55 -5.17
N CYS A 403 19.62 -10.34 -3.94
CA CYS A 403 19.27 -9.15 -3.17
C CYS A 403 20.03 -7.93 -3.72
N MET A 404 19.31 -7.01 -4.30
CA MET A 404 19.85 -5.75 -4.83
C MET A 404 19.77 -4.61 -3.82
N LYS A 405 18.80 -4.65 -2.92
CA LYS A 405 18.58 -3.68 -1.86
C LYS A 405 17.84 -4.32 -0.69
N MET A 406 18.25 -3.99 0.52
CA MET A 406 17.57 -4.34 1.76
C MET A 406 17.77 -3.21 2.76
N ARG A 407 16.67 -2.63 3.27
CA ARG A 407 16.74 -1.49 4.20
C ARG A 407 16.66 -1.93 5.66
N ASN A 408 15.76 -2.85 5.98
CA ASN A 408 15.41 -3.20 7.36
C ASN A 408 15.97 -4.55 7.84
N ASN A 409 16.56 -5.36 6.93
CA ASN A 409 17.13 -6.67 7.23
C ASN A 409 18.52 -6.82 6.61
N ASN A 410 19.20 -7.90 6.93
CA ASN A 410 20.44 -8.24 6.24
C ASN A 410 20.15 -8.64 4.79
N PRO A 411 20.97 -8.19 3.82
CA PRO A 411 20.83 -8.64 2.44
C PRO A 411 21.10 -10.15 2.34
N LEU A 412 20.14 -10.88 1.80
CA LEU A 412 20.21 -12.33 1.67
C LEU A 412 19.69 -12.74 0.28
N ASP A 413 20.52 -13.47 -0.46
CA ASP A 413 20.14 -14.16 -1.69
C ASP A 413 19.45 -15.48 -1.35
N PHE A 414 18.54 -15.92 -2.19
CA PHE A 414 17.92 -17.23 -2.02
C PHE A 414 17.56 -17.89 -3.35
N THR A 415 17.46 -19.21 -3.34
CA THR A 415 17.07 -20.00 -4.50
C THR A 415 15.89 -20.89 -4.13
N SER A 416 14.82 -20.80 -4.92
CA SER A 416 13.58 -21.56 -4.73
C SER A 416 13.50 -22.70 -5.73
N THR A 417 12.90 -23.82 -5.34
CA THR A 417 12.50 -24.85 -6.31
C THR A 417 11.46 -24.31 -7.29
N MET A 418 11.44 -24.84 -8.50
CA MET A 418 10.50 -24.44 -9.56
C MET A 418 9.95 -25.66 -10.28
N ASP A 419 8.64 -25.80 -10.24
CA ASP A 419 7.89 -26.75 -11.08
C ASP A 419 7.27 -25.98 -12.26
N TRP A 420 7.79 -26.22 -13.44
CA TRP A 420 7.39 -25.54 -14.68
C TRP A 420 6.03 -25.98 -15.23
N GLU A 421 5.55 -27.18 -14.87
CA GLU A 421 4.24 -27.66 -15.30
C GLU A 421 3.10 -26.96 -14.54
N THR A 422 3.26 -26.86 -13.23
CA THR A 422 2.28 -26.26 -12.33
C THR A 422 2.56 -24.80 -12.03
N LEU A 423 3.71 -24.28 -12.48
CA LEU A 423 4.18 -22.92 -12.23
C LEU A 423 4.44 -22.60 -10.74
N LYS A 424 4.60 -23.63 -9.92
CA LYS A 424 4.81 -23.47 -8.48
C LYS A 424 6.29 -23.20 -8.17
N MET A 425 6.54 -22.14 -7.40
CA MET A 425 7.83 -21.82 -6.79
C MET A 425 7.79 -22.15 -5.30
N GLY A 426 8.85 -22.79 -4.82
CA GLY A 426 8.99 -23.11 -3.40
C GLY A 426 7.93 -24.09 -2.87
N PRO A 427 7.80 -24.17 -1.54
CA PRO A 427 8.59 -23.44 -0.53
C PRO A 427 9.99 -24.00 -0.25
N ASP A 428 10.41 -25.06 -0.92
CA ASP A 428 11.67 -25.70 -0.64
C ASP A 428 12.85 -24.91 -1.23
N SER A 429 13.95 -24.89 -0.47
CA SER A 429 15.23 -24.36 -0.94
C SER A 429 15.80 -25.24 -2.05
N ALA A 430 16.43 -24.62 -3.03
CA ALA A 430 17.11 -25.33 -4.09
C ALA A 430 18.57 -24.93 -4.15
N LEU A 431 19.42 -25.84 -4.58
CA LEU A 431 20.83 -25.54 -4.87
C LEU A 431 20.92 -24.71 -6.16
N THR A 432 21.82 -23.73 -6.19
CA THR A 432 22.15 -23.03 -7.44
C THR A 432 22.80 -24.00 -8.43
N PRO A 433 22.82 -23.70 -9.75
CA PRO A 433 23.51 -24.50 -10.73
C PRO A 433 24.98 -24.79 -10.34
N ASP A 434 25.72 -23.77 -9.90
CA ASP A 434 27.10 -23.89 -9.46
C ASP A 434 27.25 -24.83 -8.25
N GLN A 435 26.34 -24.72 -7.27
CA GLN A 435 26.33 -25.62 -6.10
C GLN A 435 25.97 -27.07 -6.47
N LYS A 436 25.12 -27.26 -7.49
CA LYS A 436 24.82 -28.60 -8.02
C LYS A 436 26.03 -29.23 -8.69
N GLU A 437 26.80 -28.45 -9.47
CA GLU A 437 28.05 -28.90 -10.08
C GLU A 437 29.09 -29.23 -9.01
N GLU A 438 29.29 -28.40 -8.01
CA GLU A 438 30.18 -28.67 -6.88
C GLU A 438 29.78 -29.94 -6.11
N ALA A 439 28.50 -30.16 -5.87
CA ALA A 439 27.99 -31.35 -5.21
C ALA A 439 28.19 -32.60 -6.07
N ALA A 440 28.01 -32.49 -7.39
CA ALA A 440 28.24 -33.59 -8.32
C ALA A 440 29.74 -33.96 -8.42
N HIS A 441 30.64 -32.97 -8.41
CA HIS A 441 32.09 -33.20 -8.37
C HIS A 441 32.52 -33.87 -7.06
N LYS A 442 32.03 -33.48 -5.91
CA LYS A 442 32.33 -34.09 -4.60
C LYS A 442 31.83 -35.54 -4.50
N THR A 443 30.67 -35.85 -5.10
CA THR A 443 30.18 -37.25 -5.16
C THR A 443 30.92 -38.12 -6.19
N GLY A 444 31.55 -37.53 -7.19
CA GLY A 444 32.35 -38.26 -8.17
C GLY A 444 33.78 -38.59 -7.71
N GLU A 445 34.36 -37.75 -6.84
CA GLU A 445 35.68 -37.98 -6.27
C GLU A 445 35.68 -39.07 -5.16
N ASP A 446 34.54 -39.29 -4.49
CA ASP A 446 34.39 -40.31 -3.44
C ASP A 446 34.21 -41.76 -3.99
N ILE A 447 34.08 -41.94 -5.32
CA ILE A 447 33.85 -43.27 -5.93
C ILE A 447 35.15 -43.89 -6.49
N ASP A 448 36.18 -43.09 -6.71
CA ASP A 448 37.46 -43.57 -7.24
C ASP A 448 38.52 -43.98 -6.17
N ASP A 449 38.16 -43.86 -4.87
CA ASP A 449 39.06 -44.21 -3.74
C ASP A 449 38.59 -45.43 -2.91
N ILE A 450 37.81 -46.36 -3.49
CA ILE A 450 37.50 -47.67 -2.85
C ILE A 450 37.99 -48.85 -3.68
#